data_0c884e1011299b75e4ce1a1f7df65ad2
#
_entry.id   0c884e1011299b75e4ce1a1f7df65ad2
#
_cell.length_a   1.000
_cell.length_b   1.000
_cell.length_c   1.000
_cell.angle_alpha   90.00
_cell.angle_beta   90.00
_cell.angle_gamma   90.00
#
_symmetry.space_group_name_H-M   'P 1'
#
loop_
_entity.id
_entity.type
_entity.pdbx_description
1 polymer ?
#
loop_
_entity_poly.entity_id
_entity_poly.type
_entity_poly.pdbx_seq_one_letter_code
_entity_poly.pdbx_strand_id
1 'polypeptide(L)'
;KEELKTVINKEMSEATIKGIFNTIDDIKREKEIDKIDVIIGGPPCQAYSLVGRAQSSHMIVPMEDDPRNELYKMYVQFLKRYKPRMFVFENVAGIKTARGGQAFKNLQTYMKRVGYEIDYHELNAQDFGVLQSRKRVIIVGWLKGTGYEYPSFDVIHSKAKVRDLLKDLPPLTPGIEAREHTMNDMKKIKK
;
A
#
# COMPACT_ATOMS: atom_id res chain seq x y z
N LYS A 1 18.12 15.19 9.95
CA LYS A 1 19.07 14.05 10.13
C LYS A 1 18.59 13.01 11.16
N GLU A 2 17.79 13.42 12.14
CA GLU A 2 17.24 12.54 13.18
C GLU A 2 16.11 11.66 12.65
N GLU A 3 15.26 12.19 11.77
CA GLU A 3 14.14 11.47 11.12
C GLU A 3 14.60 10.26 10.28
N LEU A 4 15.78 10.32 9.66
CA LEU A 4 16.32 9.22 8.85
C LEU A 4 16.72 7.98 9.67
N LYS A 5 16.95 8.12 10.98
CA LYS A 5 17.28 6.99 11.86
C LYS A 5 16.12 6.02 12.07
N THR A 6 14.88 6.45 11.79
CA THR A 6 13.67 5.62 11.90
C THR A 6 13.30 4.91 10.60
N VAL A 7 14.02 5.15 9.50
CA VAL A 7 13.79 4.52 8.21
C VAL A 7 14.64 3.24 8.11
N ILE A 8 13.98 2.09 7.98
CA ILE A 8 14.62 0.79 7.79
C ILE A 8 14.59 0.45 6.31
N ASN A 9 15.72 0.64 5.61
CA ASN A 9 15.86 0.26 4.21
C ASN A 9 16.34 -1.19 4.10
N LYS A 10 15.42 -2.14 4.23
CA LYS A 10 15.68 -3.58 4.12
C LYS A 10 14.56 -4.27 3.36
N GLU A 11 14.91 -5.24 2.54
CA GLU A 11 13.93 -6.12 1.92
C GLU A 11 13.16 -6.92 2.99
N MET A 12 11.85 -7.06 2.81
CA MET A 12 11.00 -7.84 3.71
C MET A 12 11.00 -9.31 3.29
N SER A 13 11.61 -10.16 4.10
CA SER A 13 11.69 -11.61 3.87
C SER A 13 11.76 -12.36 5.20
N GLU A 14 11.62 -13.70 5.16
CA GLU A 14 11.80 -14.54 6.35
C GLU A 14 13.21 -14.42 6.95
N ALA A 15 14.22 -14.21 6.10
CA ALA A 15 15.60 -14.05 6.54
C ALA A 15 15.85 -12.71 7.24
N THR A 16 15.16 -11.64 6.82
CA THR A 16 15.41 -10.27 7.30
C THR A 16 14.46 -9.82 8.39
N ILE A 17 13.26 -10.42 8.49
CA ILE A 17 12.19 -9.94 9.38
C ILE A 17 12.60 -9.88 10.86
N LYS A 18 13.39 -10.83 11.34
CA LYS A 18 13.90 -10.82 12.73
C LYS A 18 14.78 -9.59 13.00
N GLY A 19 15.67 -9.28 12.05
CA GLY A 19 16.52 -8.09 12.14
C GLY A 19 15.73 -6.79 12.10
N ILE A 20 14.64 -6.75 11.30
CA ILE A 20 13.73 -5.61 11.25
C ILE A 20 13.02 -5.44 12.59
N PHE A 21 12.53 -6.53 13.20
CA PHE A 21 11.92 -6.48 14.53
C PHE A 21 12.87 -5.96 15.59
N ASN A 22 14.12 -6.44 15.61
CA ASN A 22 15.14 -5.97 16.55
C ASN A 22 15.35 -4.45 16.40
N THR A 23 15.49 -3.97 15.16
CA THR A 23 15.66 -2.53 14.90
C THR A 23 14.45 -1.72 15.39
N ILE A 24 13.22 -2.21 15.18
CA ILE A 24 12.00 -1.53 15.67
C ILE A 24 11.97 -1.52 17.19
N ASP A 25 12.32 -2.63 17.83
CA ASP A 25 12.34 -2.72 19.29
C ASP A 25 13.43 -1.82 19.92
N ASP A 26 14.57 -1.66 19.22
CA ASP A 26 15.60 -0.70 19.62
C ASP A 26 15.11 0.75 19.53
N ILE A 27 14.44 1.11 18.42
CA ILE A 27 13.82 2.43 18.24
C ILE A 27 12.76 2.67 19.33
N LYS A 28 11.93 1.66 19.63
CA LYS A 28 10.93 1.76 20.69
C LYS A 28 11.57 2.05 22.05
N ARG A 29 12.67 1.37 22.37
CA ARG A 29 13.40 1.61 23.63
C ARG A 29 14.04 2.99 23.67
N GLU A 30 14.71 3.40 22.58
CA GLU A 30 15.37 4.70 22.47
C GLU A 30 14.38 5.87 22.63
N LYS A 31 13.15 5.69 22.09
CA LYS A 31 12.11 6.73 22.12
C LYS A 31 11.07 6.54 23.22
N GLU A 32 11.29 5.61 24.13
CA GLU A 32 10.38 5.29 25.26
C GLU A 32 8.94 5.00 24.82
N ILE A 33 8.79 4.33 23.63
CA ILE A 33 7.48 3.95 23.08
C ILE A 33 7.05 2.62 23.69
N ASP A 34 6.04 2.63 24.54
CA ASP A 34 5.50 1.41 25.15
C ASP A 34 4.74 0.56 24.12
N LYS A 35 3.82 1.16 23.38
CA LYS A 35 2.92 0.45 22.45
C LYS A 35 2.92 1.09 21.07
N ILE A 36 2.68 0.25 20.06
CA ILE A 36 2.37 0.71 18.70
C ILE A 36 0.85 0.76 18.58
N ASP A 37 0.29 1.92 18.28
CA ASP A 37 -1.16 2.08 18.17
C ASP A 37 -1.67 1.65 16.80
N VAL A 38 -0.95 1.97 15.74
CA VAL A 38 -1.38 1.71 14.37
C VAL A 38 -0.24 1.15 13.53
N ILE A 39 -0.53 0.13 12.72
CA ILE A 39 0.35 -0.37 11.66
C ILE A 39 -0.34 -0.13 10.31
N ILE A 40 0.34 0.56 9.41
CA ILE A 40 -0.13 0.78 8.04
C ILE A 40 0.83 0.07 7.08
N GLY A 41 0.29 -0.64 6.08
CA GLY A 41 1.13 -1.28 5.08
C GLY A 41 0.39 -1.66 3.82
N GLY A 42 1.11 -1.61 2.69
CA GLY A 42 0.67 -2.06 1.39
C GLY A 42 1.70 -3.03 0.79
N PRO A 43 1.78 -4.28 1.27
CA PRO A 43 2.75 -5.22 0.74
C PRO A 43 2.48 -5.47 -0.75
N PRO A 44 3.53 -5.55 -1.57
CA PRO A 44 3.39 -5.72 -3.02
C PRO A 44 2.63 -7.01 -3.34
N CYS A 45 1.73 -6.89 -4.30
CA CYS A 45 0.84 -7.96 -4.76
C CYS A 45 0.93 -8.07 -6.29
N GLN A 46 2.13 -8.37 -6.78
CA GLN A 46 2.40 -8.35 -8.23
C GLN A 46 1.59 -9.39 -8.99
N ALA A 47 1.40 -10.58 -8.41
CA ALA A 47 0.60 -11.63 -9.03
C ALA A 47 -0.88 -11.28 -9.20
N TYR A 48 -1.37 -10.27 -8.51
CA TYR A 48 -2.78 -9.92 -8.52
C TYR A 48 -3.08 -8.64 -9.32
N SER A 49 -2.04 -7.93 -9.78
CA SER A 49 -2.23 -6.77 -10.64
C SER A 49 -2.40 -7.17 -12.10
N LEU A 50 -3.24 -6.43 -12.86
CA LEU A 50 -3.41 -6.64 -14.29
C LEU A 50 -2.09 -6.45 -15.06
N VAL A 51 -1.28 -5.46 -14.65
CA VAL A 51 0.02 -5.15 -15.24
C VAL A 51 1.03 -6.25 -14.93
N GLY A 52 1.05 -6.78 -13.71
CA GLY A 52 1.89 -7.91 -13.34
C GLY A 52 1.56 -9.14 -14.17
N ARG A 53 0.28 -9.43 -14.42
CA ARG A 53 -0.14 -10.56 -15.28
C ARG A 53 0.29 -10.39 -16.74
N ALA A 54 0.28 -9.19 -17.29
CA ALA A 54 0.76 -8.93 -18.64
C ALA A 54 2.29 -9.10 -18.78
N GLN A 55 3.05 -8.82 -17.70
CA GLN A 55 4.51 -9.02 -17.68
C GLN A 55 4.93 -10.46 -17.41
N SER A 56 4.05 -11.31 -16.89
CA SER A 56 4.36 -12.70 -16.51
C SER A 56 4.69 -13.61 -17.69
N SER A 57 4.27 -13.26 -18.90
CA SER A 57 4.61 -14.02 -20.13
C SER A 57 6.12 -14.07 -20.42
N HIS A 58 6.92 -13.22 -19.76
CA HIS A 58 8.38 -13.15 -19.89
C HIS A 58 9.14 -13.51 -18.59
N MET A 59 8.44 -13.98 -17.56
CA MET A 59 9.07 -14.31 -16.27
C MET A 59 9.47 -15.80 -16.21
N ILE A 60 10.65 -16.06 -15.64
CA ILE A 60 11.23 -17.41 -15.46
C ILE A 60 10.44 -18.23 -14.42
N VAL A 61 9.78 -17.57 -13.46
CA VAL A 61 8.97 -18.22 -12.41
C VAL A 61 7.50 -17.97 -12.70
N PRO A 62 6.64 -19.02 -12.68
CA PRO A 62 5.20 -18.83 -12.79
C PRO A 62 4.70 -17.86 -11.71
N MET A 63 3.83 -16.94 -12.09
CA MET A 63 3.31 -15.91 -11.19
C MET A 63 2.60 -16.48 -9.97
N GLU A 64 2.09 -17.70 -10.06
CA GLU A 64 1.43 -18.41 -8.98
C GLU A 64 2.41 -18.80 -7.85
N ASP A 65 3.68 -19.03 -8.20
CA ASP A 65 4.74 -19.47 -7.30
C ASP A 65 5.64 -18.31 -6.82
N ASP A 66 5.34 -17.07 -7.20
CA ASP A 66 6.12 -15.91 -6.77
C ASP A 66 6.03 -15.75 -5.24
N PRO A 67 7.16 -15.81 -4.52
CA PRO A 67 7.18 -15.69 -3.05
C PRO A 67 6.62 -14.37 -2.55
N ARG A 68 6.59 -13.31 -3.38
CA ARG A 68 5.99 -12.02 -3.05
C ARG A 68 4.47 -12.11 -2.84
N ASN A 69 3.81 -13.17 -3.33
CA ASN A 69 2.39 -13.44 -3.07
C ASN A 69 2.12 -13.75 -1.60
N GLU A 70 3.13 -14.09 -0.82
CA GLU A 70 3.02 -14.45 0.59
C GLU A 70 3.47 -13.32 1.54
N LEU A 71 3.87 -12.16 0.99
CA LEU A 71 4.30 -11.01 1.82
C LEU A 71 3.21 -10.52 2.81
N TYR A 72 1.95 -10.81 2.54
CA TYR A 72 0.90 -10.56 3.53
C TYR A 72 1.10 -11.38 4.82
N LYS A 73 1.75 -12.55 4.75
CA LYS A 73 2.10 -13.32 5.94
C LYS A 73 3.11 -12.59 6.83
N MET A 74 4.05 -11.88 6.20
CA MET A 74 4.99 -11.01 6.93
C MET A 74 4.23 -9.89 7.64
N TYR A 75 3.30 -9.23 6.95
CA TYR A 75 2.45 -8.22 7.56
C TYR A 75 1.71 -8.76 8.81
N VAL A 76 1.15 -9.95 8.72
CA VAL A 76 0.47 -10.61 9.86
C VAL A 76 1.45 -10.89 11.02
N GLN A 77 2.74 -11.16 10.75
CA GLN A 77 3.74 -11.31 11.82
C GLN A 77 3.95 -10.01 12.61
N PHE A 78 3.91 -8.84 11.94
CA PHE A 78 3.91 -7.55 12.64
C PHE A 78 2.68 -7.39 13.54
N LEU A 79 1.49 -7.72 13.04
CA LEU A 79 0.27 -7.65 13.84
C LEU A 79 0.34 -8.57 15.06
N LYS A 80 0.83 -9.79 14.88
CA LYS A 80 1.00 -10.77 15.97
C LYS A 80 2.00 -10.28 17.04
N ARG A 81 3.12 -9.67 16.61
CA ARG A 81 4.19 -9.24 17.50
C ARG A 81 3.82 -7.99 18.29
N TYR A 82 3.36 -6.95 17.59
CA TYR A 82 3.18 -5.64 18.19
C TYR A 82 1.76 -5.37 18.68
N LYS A 83 0.79 -6.16 18.24
CA LYS A 83 -0.62 -6.06 18.61
C LYS A 83 -1.14 -4.61 18.62
N PRO A 84 -1.00 -3.86 17.50
CA PRO A 84 -1.50 -2.51 17.43
C PRO A 84 -3.02 -2.49 17.71
N ARG A 85 -3.51 -1.37 18.20
CA ARG A 85 -4.97 -1.19 18.42
C ARG A 85 -5.74 -1.26 17.12
N MET A 86 -5.13 -0.72 16.04
CA MET A 86 -5.68 -0.73 14.69
C MET A 86 -4.59 -1.04 13.67
N PHE A 87 -5.03 -1.50 12.49
CA PHE A 87 -4.15 -1.55 11.32
C PHE A 87 -4.90 -1.15 10.06
N VAL A 88 -4.14 -0.70 9.06
CA VAL A 88 -4.62 -0.45 7.70
C VAL A 88 -3.77 -1.25 6.72
N PHE A 89 -4.41 -2.08 5.92
CA PHE A 89 -3.77 -2.87 4.89
C PHE A 89 -4.32 -2.48 3.52
N GLU A 90 -3.46 -2.00 2.64
CA GLU A 90 -3.83 -1.58 1.27
C GLU A 90 -3.39 -2.63 0.26
N ASN A 91 -4.23 -2.87 -0.74
CA ASN A 91 -3.84 -3.68 -1.89
C ASN A 91 -4.66 -3.36 -3.14
N VAL A 92 -4.25 -3.92 -4.28
CA VAL A 92 -5.00 -3.81 -5.54
C VAL A 92 -6.30 -4.59 -5.48
N ALA A 93 -7.34 -4.13 -6.22
CA ALA A 93 -8.65 -4.79 -6.24
C ALA A 93 -8.58 -6.27 -6.68
N GLY A 94 -7.59 -6.62 -7.50
CA GLY A 94 -7.36 -7.98 -7.97
C GLY A 94 -7.09 -9.01 -6.86
N ILE A 95 -6.71 -8.60 -5.65
CA ILE A 95 -6.52 -9.52 -4.51
C ILE A 95 -7.80 -10.29 -4.18
N LYS A 96 -8.97 -9.69 -4.40
CA LYS A 96 -10.28 -10.32 -4.11
C LYS A 96 -10.57 -11.55 -4.98
N THR A 97 -10.03 -11.57 -6.21
CA THR A 97 -10.27 -12.62 -7.20
C THR A 97 -9.08 -13.55 -7.42
N ALA A 98 -7.94 -13.20 -6.85
CA ALA A 98 -6.71 -13.97 -6.95
C ALA A 98 -6.87 -15.41 -6.45
N ARG A 99 -6.40 -16.39 -7.23
CA ARG A 99 -6.55 -17.82 -6.93
C ARG A 99 -8.01 -18.18 -6.59
N GLY A 100 -8.97 -17.71 -7.40
CA GLY A 100 -10.41 -17.94 -7.13
C GLY A 100 -10.91 -17.29 -5.83
N GLY A 101 -10.24 -16.25 -5.33
CA GLY A 101 -10.57 -15.55 -4.07
C GLY A 101 -9.95 -16.18 -2.81
N GLN A 102 -9.23 -17.30 -2.95
CA GLN A 102 -8.67 -18.01 -1.79
C GLN A 102 -7.60 -17.17 -1.08
N ALA A 103 -6.77 -16.43 -1.81
CA ALA A 103 -5.75 -15.57 -1.23
C ALA A 103 -6.35 -14.51 -0.29
N PHE A 104 -7.45 -13.90 -0.69
CA PHE A 104 -8.15 -12.90 0.11
C PHE A 104 -8.83 -13.50 1.34
N LYS A 105 -9.44 -14.67 1.21
CA LYS A 105 -10.03 -15.42 2.33
C LYS A 105 -8.95 -15.81 3.35
N ASN A 106 -7.80 -16.30 2.89
CA ASN A 106 -6.69 -16.68 3.75
C ASN A 106 -6.17 -15.45 4.52
N LEU A 107 -5.94 -14.32 3.85
CA LEU A 107 -5.51 -13.07 4.48
C LEU A 107 -6.46 -12.67 5.63
N GLN A 108 -7.76 -12.62 5.35
CA GLN A 108 -8.77 -12.30 6.37
C GLN A 108 -8.73 -13.29 7.54
N THR A 109 -8.60 -14.59 7.23
CA THR A 109 -8.54 -15.65 8.26
C THR A 109 -7.32 -15.46 9.16
N TYR A 110 -6.14 -15.14 8.59
CA TYR A 110 -4.92 -14.90 9.37
C TYR A 110 -5.07 -13.68 10.28
N MET A 111 -5.62 -12.57 9.78
CA MET A 111 -5.85 -11.36 10.58
C MET A 111 -6.83 -11.64 11.74
N LYS A 112 -7.91 -12.37 11.48
CA LYS A 112 -8.87 -12.75 12.52
C LYS A 112 -8.26 -13.69 13.57
N ARG A 113 -7.41 -14.64 13.14
CA ARG A 113 -6.71 -15.58 14.05
C ARG A 113 -5.74 -14.88 15.00
N VAL A 114 -5.14 -13.78 14.59
CA VAL A 114 -4.24 -13.02 15.47
C VAL A 114 -4.96 -12.01 16.38
N GLY A 115 -6.30 -12.04 16.38
CA GLY A 115 -7.13 -11.34 17.36
C GLY A 115 -7.81 -10.07 16.88
N TYR A 116 -7.92 -9.86 15.55
CA TYR A 116 -8.56 -8.69 14.99
C TYR A 116 -9.96 -8.96 14.45
N GLU A 117 -10.83 -8.00 14.60
CA GLU A 117 -12.00 -7.78 13.77
C GLU A 117 -11.55 -6.96 12.57
N ILE A 118 -12.13 -7.23 11.41
CA ILE A 118 -11.76 -6.56 10.17
C ILE A 118 -12.97 -6.24 9.34
N ASP A 119 -12.92 -5.11 8.66
CA ASP A 119 -13.81 -4.79 7.55
C ASP A 119 -13.00 -4.23 6.38
N TYR A 120 -13.58 -4.21 5.17
CA TYR A 120 -12.87 -3.75 3.98
C TYR A 120 -13.80 -3.13 2.96
N HIS A 121 -13.31 -2.08 2.30
CA HIS A 121 -13.99 -1.44 1.19
C HIS A 121 -13.05 -1.32 -0.02
N GLU A 122 -13.64 -1.33 -1.21
CA GLU A 122 -12.95 -0.93 -2.42
C GLU A 122 -13.18 0.56 -2.61
N LEU A 123 -12.11 1.34 -2.46
CA LEU A 123 -12.13 2.78 -2.60
C LEU A 123 -11.46 3.18 -3.91
N ASN A 124 -12.02 4.20 -4.57
CA ASN A 124 -11.41 4.81 -5.74
C ASN A 124 -10.86 6.19 -5.37
N ALA A 125 -9.57 6.42 -5.56
CA ALA A 125 -8.94 7.70 -5.24
C ALA A 125 -9.64 8.90 -5.90
N GLN A 126 -10.28 8.69 -7.06
CA GLN A 126 -11.07 9.71 -7.75
C GLN A 126 -12.23 10.24 -6.88
N ASP A 127 -12.81 9.40 -6.04
CA ASP A 127 -13.93 9.77 -5.17
C ASP A 127 -13.49 10.65 -4.00
N PHE A 128 -12.17 10.84 -3.83
CA PHE A 128 -11.54 11.65 -2.79
C PHE A 128 -10.74 12.83 -3.35
N GLY A 129 -11.14 13.35 -4.51
CA GLY A 129 -10.54 14.54 -5.12
C GLY A 129 -9.25 14.32 -5.89
N VAL A 130 -8.73 13.09 -5.98
CA VAL A 130 -7.55 12.76 -6.78
C VAL A 130 -7.93 12.64 -8.25
N LEU A 131 -7.17 13.28 -9.15
CA LEU A 131 -7.44 13.27 -10.60
C LEU A 131 -6.96 11.97 -11.29
N GLN A 132 -7.11 10.86 -10.60
CA GLN A 132 -6.76 9.53 -11.10
C GLN A 132 -7.79 8.49 -10.66
N SER A 133 -8.32 7.72 -11.61
CA SER A 133 -9.10 6.54 -11.27
C SER A 133 -8.15 5.43 -10.79
N ARG A 134 -8.06 5.26 -9.47
CA ARG A 134 -7.18 4.29 -8.81
C ARG A 134 -7.97 3.53 -7.73
N LYS A 135 -8.45 2.36 -8.08
CA LYS A 135 -9.18 1.49 -7.17
C LYS A 135 -8.24 0.68 -6.29
N ARG A 136 -8.53 0.65 -4.99
CA ARG A 136 -7.78 -0.11 -3.98
C ARG A 136 -8.73 -0.75 -2.98
N VAL A 137 -8.37 -1.93 -2.53
CA VAL A 137 -9.00 -2.55 -1.36
C VAL A 137 -8.26 -2.05 -0.14
N ILE A 138 -8.99 -1.43 0.77
CA ILE A 138 -8.49 -0.99 2.06
C ILE A 138 -9.15 -1.85 3.12
N ILE A 139 -8.34 -2.65 3.82
CA ILE A 139 -8.78 -3.41 5.00
C ILE A 139 -8.40 -2.59 6.22
N VAL A 140 -9.36 -2.30 7.07
CA VAL A 140 -9.12 -1.77 8.41
C VAL A 140 -9.40 -2.89 9.40
N GLY A 141 -8.50 -3.06 10.34
CA GLY A 141 -8.69 -4.01 11.42
C GLY A 141 -8.43 -3.38 12.77
N TRP A 142 -9.11 -3.87 13.79
CA TRP A 142 -9.01 -3.43 15.17
C TRP A 142 -9.01 -4.62 16.11
N LEU A 143 -8.40 -4.48 17.27
CA LEU A 143 -8.43 -5.54 18.28
C LEU A 143 -9.86 -5.83 18.72
N LYS A 144 -10.17 -7.12 18.86
CA LYS A 144 -11.49 -7.57 19.33
C LYS A 144 -11.87 -6.93 20.66
N GLY A 145 -13.13 -6.53 20.76
CA GLY A 145 -13.68 -5.93 21.97
C GLY A 145 -13.41 -4.44 22.14
N THR A 146 -12.82 -3.77 21.14
CA THR A 146 -12.60 -2.29 21.18
C THR A 146 -13.86 -1.50 20.83
N GLY A 147 -14.83 -2.12 20.13
CA GLY A 147 -16.03 -1.43 19.65
C GLY A 147 -15.78 -0.47 18.49
N TYR A 148 -14.61 -0.57 17.82
CA TYR A 148 -14.33 0.25 16.65
C TYR A 148 -15.05 -0.29 15.42
N GLU A 149 -15.29 0.60 14.46
CA GLU A 149 -15.94 0.29 13.19
C GLU A 149 -15.09 0.80 12.04
N TYR A 150 -15.42 0.35 10.82
CA TYR A 150 -14.79 0.88 9.61
C TYR A 150 -15.15 2.36 9.46
N PRO A 151 -14.17 3.26 9.21
CA PRO A 151 -14.44 4.67 9.10
C PRO A 151 -15.32 4.99 7.89
N SER A 152 -16.25 5.92 8.04
CA SER A 152 -16.96 6.52 6.92
C SER A 152 -16.13 7.63 6.30
N PHE A 153 -16.23 7.79 4.98
CA PHE A 153 -15.49 8.83 4.25
C PHE A 153 -16.46 9.64 3.41
N ASP A 154 -16.30 10.96 3.46
CA ASP A 154 -17.03 11.86 2.58
C ASP A 154 -16.42 11.81 1.17
N VAL A 155 -17.29 11.67 0.17
CA VAL A 155 -16.90 11.70 -1.24
C VAL A 155 -16.68 13.14 -1.67
N ILE A 156 -15.51 13.42 -2.25
CA ILE A 156 -15.11 14.74 -2.74
C ILE A 156 -15.00 14.68 -4.26
N HIS A 157 -15.97 15.23 -4.96
CA HIS A 157 -15.92 15.33 -6.42
C HIS A 157 -15.07 16.54 -6.85
N SER A 158 -13.91 16.29 -7.44
CA SER A 158 -13.13 17.34 -8.09
C SER A 158 -13.77 17.72 -9.43
N LYS A 159 -13.94 19.04 -9.68
CA LYS A 159 -14.35 19.57 -11.00
C LYS A 159 -13.16 19.68 -11.97
N ALA A 160 -11.92 19.58 -11.46
CA ALA A 160 -10.71 19.66 -12.27
C ALA A 160 -10.59 18.43 -13.19
N LYS A 161 -10.00 18.64 -14.36
CA LYS A 161 -9.70 17.59 -15.34
C LYS A 161 -8.21 17.24 -15.29
N VAL A 162 -7.85 16.04 -15.73
CA VAL A 162 -6.44 15.63 -15.85
C VAL A 162 -5.61 16.63 -16.66
N ARG A 163 -6.18 17.22 -17.73
CA ARG A 163 -5.51 18.28 -18.49
C ARG A 163 -5.15 19.52 -17.66
N ASP A 164 -5.94 19.84 -16.62
CA ASP A 164 -5.67 20.99 -15.75
C ASP A 164 -4.47 20.73 -14.84
N LEU A 165 -4.24 19.45 -14.49
CA LEU A 165 -3.08 19.00 -13.75
C LEU A 165 -1.81 18.98 -14.62
N LEU A 166 -1.95 18.61 -15.89
CA LEU A 166 -0.82 18.41 -16.81
C LEU A 166 -0.52 19.65 -17.68
N LYS A 167 -1.24 20.75 -17.53
CA LYS A 167 -1.12 21.95 -18.39
C LYS A 167 0.25 22.63 -18.35
N ASP A 168 1.03 22.40 -17.30
CA ASP A 168 2.38 22.92 -17.09
C ASP A 168 3.47 21.98 -17.63
N LEU A 169 3.09 20.82 -18.14
CA LEU A 169 4.01 19.91 -18.82
C LEU A 169 4.16 20.31 -20.29
N PRO A 170 5.36 20.19 -20.87
CA PRO A 170 5.57 20.43 -22.30
C PRO A 170 4.78 19.40 -23.12
N PRO A 171 4.20 19.81 -24.28
CA PRO A 171 3.58 18.86 -25.18
C PRO A 171 4.66 17.95 -25.79
N LEU A 172 4.47 16.63 -25.64
CA LEU A 172 5.37 15.64 -26.19
C LEU A 172 4.71 14.89 -27.34
N THR A 173 5.47 14.65 -28.39
CA THR A 173 5.09 13.72 -29.46
C THR A 173 5.41 12.28 -29.01
N PRO A 174 4.60 11.27 -29.37
CA PRO A 174 4.91 9.89 -29.05
C PRO A 174 6.33 9.49 -29.45
N GLY A 175 7.09 8.89 -28.55
CA GLY A 175 8.48 8.48 -28.76
C GLY A 175 9.54 9.53 -28.40
N ILE A 176 9.15 10.73 -27.95
CA ILE A 176 10.07 11.76 -27.47
C ILE A 176 10.05 11.77 -25.93
N GLU A 177 11.25 11.72 -25.33
CA GLU A 177 11.43 11.91 -23.90
C GLU A 177 11.87 13.36 -23.62
N ALA A 178 11.20 14.03 -22.67
CA ALA A 178 11.70 15.24 -22.04
C ALA A 178 12.04 14.93 -20.58
N ARG A 179 13.32 15.05 -20.23
CA ARG A 179 13.82 14.75 -18.89
C ARG A 179 13.85 15.95 -17.96
N GLU A 180 13.77 17.16 -18.52
CA GLU A 180 13.84 18.42 -17.77
C GLU A 180 12.88 19.47 -18.34
N HIS A 181 12.24 20.23 -17.44
CA HIS A 181 11.53 21.45 -17.78
C HIS A 181 12.54 22.58 -17.99
N THR A 182 12.57 23.18 -19.15
CA THR A 182 13.37 24.37 -19.34
C THR A 182 12.68 25.59 -18.72
N MET A 183 13.45 26.56 -18.20
CA MET A 183 12.92 27.83 -17.65
C MET A 183 12.04 28.61 -18.65
N ASN A 184 12.19 28.34 -19.95
CA ASN A 184 11.36 28.95 -21.00
C ASN A 184 9.96 28.35 -21.08
N ASP A 185 9.81 27.08 -20.75
CA ASP A 185 8.49 26.40 -20.69
C ASP A 185 7.67 26.93 -19.52
N MET A 186 8.32 27.23 -18.40
CA MET A 186 7.72 27.82 -17.21
C MET A 186 7.18 29.24 -17.44
N LYS A 187 7.80 30.03 -18.35
CA LYS A 187 7.34 31.39 -18.67
C LYS A 187 6.09 31.43 -19.56
N LYS A 188 5.86 30.39 -20.35
CA LYS A 188 4.65 30.27 -21.19
C LYS A 188 3.38 29.93 -20.39
N ILE A 189 3.53 29.38 -19.19
CA ILE A 189 2.44 28.94 -18.31
C ILE A 189 1.85 30.13 -17.52
N LYS A 190 2.60 31.22 -17.35
CA LYS A 190 2.17 32.40 -16.56
C LYS A 190 1.41 33.47 -17.37
N LYS A 191 1.06 33.20 -18.61
CA LYS A 191 0.19 34.03 -19.46
C LYS A 191 -1.11 33.25 -19.76
#